data_0ec612174f8cf29d2d3d6ff93170fdd5
#
_entry.id   0ec612174f8cf29d2d3d6ff93170fdd5
#
_cell.length_a   1.000
_cell.length_b   1.000
_cell.length_c   1.000
_cell.angle_alpha   90.00
_cell.angle_beta   90.00
_cell.angle_gamma   90.00
#
_symmetry.space_group_name_H-M   'P 1'
#
loop_
_entity.id
_entity.type
_entity.pdbx_description
1 polymer ?
#
loop_
_entity_poly.entity_id
_entity_poly.type
_entity_poly.pdbx_seq_one_letter_code
_entity_poly.pdbx_strand_id
1 'polypeptide(L)'
;MTRRAPLLQLTWAGLDAAVDVIAAQCCWRDRAGIHGADAGGHVLALALAERLGLNVLQQAGPGVVVVYGLARQLPSGDDDVWAWVDLTPEQQLQSVMKVTPGTLVLMPWQDATAACARPFVAGFDD
;
A
#
# COMPACT_ATOMS: atom_id res chain seq x y z
N MET A 1 -14.19 29.56 0.84
CA MET A 1 -14.86 28.29 1.16
C MET A 1 -13.84 27.17 1.23
N THR A 2 -13.74 26.55 2.35
CA THR A 2 -12.72 25.52 2.55
C THR A 2 -13.29 24.17 2.12
N ARG A 3 -12.65 23.52 1.19
CA ARG A 3 -13.00 22.15 0.83
C ARG A 3 -12.31 21.20 1.78
N ARG A 4 -13.08 20.28 2.32
CA ARG A 4 -12.48 19.16 3.04
C ARG A 4 -11.85 18.21 2.03
N ALA A 5 -10.67 17.71 2.38
CA ALA A 5 -10.06 16.65 1.60
C ALA A 5 -10.99 15.43 1.57
N PRO A 6 -11.11 14.72 0.44
CA PRO A 6 -11.81 13.45 0.44
C PRO A 6 -11.19 12.47 1.43
N LEU A 7 -12.04 11.65 2.03
CA LEU A 7 -11.61 10.66 3.01
C LEU A 7 -11.92 9.25 2.50
N LEU A 8 -10.94 8.39 2.52
CA LEU A 8 -11.09 6.97 2.21
C LEU A 8 -10.65 6.14 3.41
N GLN A 9 -11.58 5.38 3.98
CA GLN A 9 -11.28 4.45 5.06
C GLN A 9 -11.09 3.05 4.47
N LEU A 10 -9.89 2.51 4.59
CA LEU A 10 -9.63 1.12 4.23
C LEU A 10 -10.10 0.19 5.34
N THR A 11 -10.49 -1.01 4.98
CA THR A 11 -11.03 -2.02 5.89
C THR A 11 -10.18 -3.28 5.87
N TRP A 12 -10.35 -4.13 6.88
CA TRP A 12 -9.69 -5.43 6.89
C TRP A 12 -10.19 -6.32 5.74
N ALA A 13 -11.47 -6.21 5.39
CA ALA A 13 -11.99 -6.89 4.20
C ALA A 13 -11.35 -6.35 2.93
N GLY A 14 -11.06 -5.06 2.89
CA GLY A 14 -10.32 -4.44 1.78
C GLY A 14 -8.89 -4.96 1.68
N LEU A 15 -8.25 -5.25 2.81
CA LEU A 15 -6.93 -5.88 2.81
C LEU A 15 -6.99 -7.27 2.17
N ASP A 16 -7.97 -8.07 2.52
CA ASP A 16 -8.14 -9.40 1.92
C ASP A 16 -8.36 -9.31 0.41
N ALA A 17 -9.16 -8.36 -0.03
CA ALA A 17 -9.39 -8.11 -1.46
C ALA A 17 -8.09 -7.67 -2.15
N ALA A 18 -7.29 -6.83 -1.51
CA ALA A 18 -6.02 -6.38 -2.06
C ALA A 18 -5.04 -7.55 -2.22
N VAL A 19 -4.98 -8.42 -1.23
CA VAL A 19 -4.16 -9.64 -1.28
C VAL A 19 -4.59 -10.51 -2.47
N ASP A 20 -5.90 -10.69 -2.65
CA ASP A 20 -6.42 -11.49 -3.77
C ASP A 20 -6.00 -10.91 -5.12
N VAL A 21 -6.12 -9.62 -5.29
CA VAL A 21 -5.77 -8.94 -6.55
C VAL A 21 -4.27 -9.09 -6.84
N ILE A 22 -3.42 -8.77 -5.88
CA ILE A 22 -1.98 -8.80 -6.08
C ILE A 22 -1.50 -10.24 -6.26
N ALA A 23 -2.02 -11.17 -5.48
CA ALA A 23 -1.65 -12.58 -5.60
C ALA A 23 -2.00 -13.14 -6.98
N ALA A 24 -3.11 -12.69 -7.56
CA ALA A 24 -3.55 -13.17 -8.87
C ALA A 24 -2.82 -12.51 -10.04
N GLN A 25 -2.41 -11.26 -9.91
CA GLN A 25 -1.90 -10.47 -11.03
C GLN A 25 -0.39 -10.38 -11.08
N CYS A 26 0.29 -10.47 -9.95
CA CYS A 26 1.74 -10.40 -9.92
C CYS A 26 2.34 -11.75 -10.33
N CYS A 27 3.46 -11.70 -11.05
CA CYS A 27 4.21 -12.92 -11.37
C CYS A 27 5.10 -13.28 -10.18
N TRP A 28 4.79 -14.40 -9.53
CA TRP A 28 5.50 -14.85 -8.34
C TRP A 28 6.59 -15.88 -8.61
N ARG A 29 6.70 -16.32 -9.86
CA ARG A 29 7.71 -17.31 -10.23
C ARG A 29 9.11 -16.75 -10.00
N ASP A 30 9.93 -17.53 -9.30
CA ASP A 30 11.34 -17.21 -9.05
C ASP A 30 11.54 -15.94 -8.22
N ARG A 31 10.53 -15.53 -7.45
CA ARG A 31 10.66 -14.38 -6.53
C ARG A 31 11.34 -14.81 -5.24
N ALA A 32 12.26 -13.98 -4.76
CA ALA A 32 12.97 -14.21 -3.50
C ALA A 32 12.08 -13.97 -2.30
N GLY A 33 11.15 -13.03 -2.41
CA GLY A 33 10.24 -12.68 -1.33
C GLY A 33 9.56 -11.35 -1.57
N ILE A 34 8.96 -10.81 -0.51
CA ILE A 34 8.17 -9.59 -0.55
C ILE A 34 8.71 -8.60 0.47
N HIS A 35 8.85 -7.34 0.07
CA HIS A 35 9.26 -6.27 0.97
C HIS A 35 8.15 -5.23 1.08
N GLY A 36 7.75 -4.89 2.29
CA GLY A 36 6.82 -3.81 2.56
C GLY A 36 7.57 -2.49 2.72
N ALA A 37 7.26 -1.52 1.86
CA ALA A 37 8.01 -0.28 1.80
C ALA A 37 7.54 0.77 2.82
N ASP A 38 6.30 0.66 3.29
CA ASP A 38 5.75 1.52 4.33
C ASP A 38 4.94 0.69 5.32
N ALA A 39 4.34 1.32 6.32
CA ALA A 39 3.59 0.59 7.33
C ALA A 39 2.45 -0.24 6.72
N GLY A 40 1.67 0.36 5.84
CA GLY A 40 0.58 -0.36 5.14
C GLY A 40 1.13 -1.45 4.24
N GLY A 41 2.24 -1.17 3.55
CA GLY A 41 2.92 -2.16 2.71
C GLY A 41 3.45 -3.33 3.52
N HIS A 42 3.92 -3.09 4.73
CA HIS A 42 4.40 -4.16 5.60
C HIS A 42 3.27 -5.12 5.99
N VAL A 43 2.12 -4.58 6.36
CA VAL A 43 0.94 -5.41 6.68
C VAL A 43 0.49 -6.20 5.45
N LEU A 44 0.47 -5.55 4.29
CA LEU A 44 0.12 -6.21 3.03
C LEU A 44 1.13 -7.30 2.68
N ALA A 45 2.43 -7.04 2.89
CA ALA A 45 3.49 -8.02 2.63
C ALA A 45 3.35 -9.26 3.51
N LEU A 46 3.04 -9.07 4.79
CA LEU A 46 2.82 -10.19 5.71
C LEU A 46 1.65 -11.07 5.25
N ALA A 47 0.54 -10.45 4.85
CA ALA A 47 -0.63 -11.18 4.38
C ALA A 47 -0.36 -11.92 3.07
N LEU A 48 0.35 -11.28 2.13
CA LEU A 48 0.75 -11.91 0.87
C LEU A 48 1.72 -13.06 1.10
N ALA A 49 2.70 -12.87 1.96
CA ALA A 49 3.70 -13.88 2.25
C ALA A 49 3.05 -15.13 2.85
N GLU A 50 2.12 -14.95 3.76
CA GLU A 50 1.38 -16.06 4.35
C GLU A 50 0.57 -16.81 3.28
N ARG A 51 -0.13 -16.06 2.43
CA ARG A 51 -0.95 -16.61 1.36
C ARG A 51 -0.15 -17.41 0.34
N LEU A 52 1.04 -16.91 -0.02
CA LEU A 52 1.85 -17.43 -1.12
C LEU A 52 2.98 -18.34 -0.66
N GLY A 53 3.20 -18.46 0.64
CA GLY A 53 4.32 -19.24 1.16
C GLY A 53 5.67 -18.60 0.89
N LEU A 54 5.73 -17.28 0.82
CA LEU A 54 6.97 -16.54 0.59
C LEU A 54 7.47 -15.89 1.88
N ASN A 55 8.72 -15.44 1.86
CA ASN A 55 9.30 -14.73 2.99
C ASN A 55 9.08 -13.23 2.86
N VAL A 56 8.89 -12.56 3.99
CA VAL A 56 8.94 -11.10 4.07
C VAL A 56 10.40 -10.70 4.27
N LEU A 57 10.88 -9.82 3.40
CA LEU A 57 12.27 -9.39 3.39
C LEU A 57 12.35 -7.94 3.89
N GLN A 58 13.43 -7.64 4.59
CA GLN A 58 13.62 -6.31 5.18
C GLN A 58 14.11 -5.27 4.18
N GLN A 59 14.60 -5.72 3.04
CA GLN A 59 15.16 -4.83 2.04
C GLN A 59 14.68 -5.23 0.65
N ALA A 60 14.51 -4.22 -0.20
CA ALA A 60 14.30 -4.43 -1.62
C ALA A 60 15.59 -4.91 -2.27
N GLY A 61 15.47 -5.56 -3.41
CA GLY A 61 16.61 -6.06 -4.15
C GLY A 61 16.16 -6.92 -5.32
N PRO A 62 17.12 -7.55 -6.02
CA PRO A 62 16.78 -8.41 -7.16
C PRO A 62 15.84 -9.54 -6.75
N GLY A 63 14.80 -9.74 -7.53
CA GLY A 63 13.84 -10.81 -7.29
C GLY A 63 12.85 -10.54 -6.15
N VAL A 64 12.84 -9.34 -5.59
CA VAL A 64 11.94 -8.97 -4.51
C VAL A 64 10.78 -8.16 -5.06
N VAL A 65 9.56 -8.52 -4.68
CA VAL A 65 8.38 -7.71 -4.97
C VAL A 65 8.21 -6.70 -3.84
N VAL A 66 8.10 -5.43 -4.20
CA VAL A 66 7.96 -4.34 -3.23
C VAL A 66 6.50 -3.90 -3.20
N VAL A 67 5.92 -3.83 -2.02
CA VAL A 67 4.53 -3.42 -1.87
C VAL A 67 4.41 -2.20 -0.95
N TYR A 68 3.57 -1.27 -1.37
CA TYR A 68 3.24 -0.06 -0.63
C TYR A 68 1.79 -0.12 -0.18
N GLY A 69 1.50 0.39 1.02
CA GLY A 69 0.12 0.67 1.39
C GLY A 69 -0.40 1.90 0.67
N LEU A 70 0.38 2.98 0.72
CA LEU A 70 0.06 4.24 0.04
C LEU A 70 1.27 4.68 -0.76
N ALA A 71 1.12 4.78 -2.07
CA ALA A 71 2.18 5.31 -2.92
C ALA A 71 1.81 6.73 -3.37
N ARG A 72 2.60 7.70 -2.96
CA ARG A 72 2.42 9.12 -3.33
C ARG A 72 3.36 9.55 -4.44
N GLN A 73 4.45 8.83 -4.62
CA GLN A 73 5.46 9.11 -5.63
C GLN A 73 5.81 7.80 -6.34
N LEU A 74 6.15 7.92 -7.62
CA LEU A 74 6.63 6.75 -8.34
C LEU A 74 7.98 6.34 -7.76
N PRO A 75 8.12 5.08 -7.35
CA PRO A 75 9.41 4.59 -6.89
C PRO A 75 10.40 4.55 -8.04
N SER A 76 11.67 4.80 -7.72
CA SER A 76 12.75 4.68 -8.68
C SER A 76 13.27 3.24 -8.68
N GLY A 77 13.68 2.76 -9.86
CA GLY A 77 14.28 1.44 -10.01
C GLY A 77 13.44 0.52 -10.89
N ASP A 78 13.99 -0.65 -11.16
CA ASP A 78 13.36 -1.65 -12.02
C ASP A 78 12.64 -2.74 -11.22
N ASP A 79 12.43 -2.52 -9.94
CA ASP A 79 11.80 -3.50 -9.08
C ASP A 79 10.32 -3.66 -9.43
N ASP A 80 9.80 -4.85 -9.20
CA ASP A 80 8.39 -5.11 -9.34
C ASP A 80 7.66 -4.50 -8.14
N VAL A 81 6.88 -3.46 -8.37
CA VAL A 81 6.28 -2.65 -7.32
C VAL A 81 4.76 -2.68 -7.45
N TRP A 82 4.10 -2.92 -6.34
CA TRP A 82 2.66 -2.87 -6.23
C TRP A 82 2.25 -1.95 -5.10
N ALA A 83 1.11 -1.30 -5.23
CA ALA A 83 0.52 -0.49 -4.18
C ALA A 83 -0.91 -0.94 -3.90
N TRP A 84 -1.30 -0.88 -2.65
CA TRP A 84 -2.71 -1.01 -2.30
C TRP A 84 -3.47 0.20 -2.85
N VAL A 85 -2.98 1.41 -2.53
CA VAL A 85 -3.58 2.65 -3.01
C VAL A 85 -2.53 3.48 -3.73
N ASP A 86 -2.83 3.85 -4.96
CA ASP A 86 -2.00 4.71 -5.81
C ASP A 86 -2.53 6.13 -5.76
N LEU A 87 -1.77 7.01 -5.12
CA LEU A 87 -2.04 8.45 -5.03
C LEU A 87 -1.08 9.25 -5.90
N THR A 88 -0.32 8.60 -6.78
CA THR A 88 0.61 9.31 -7.66
C THR A 88 -0.16 10.18 -8.64
N PRO A 89 0.41 11.34 -9.03
CA PRO A 89 -0.27 12.23 -9.96
C PRO A 89 -0.64 11.58 -11.29
N GLU A 90 0.23 10.72 -11.81
CA GLU A 90 0.05 10.03 -13.08
C GLU A 90 -0.75 8.75 -12.97
N GLN A 91 -0.92 8.22 -11.76
CA GLN A 91 -1.63 6.97 -11.50
C GLN A 91 -1.14 5.80 -12.36
N GLN A 92 0.16 5.73 -12.58
CA GLN A 92 0.79 4.73 -13.46
C GLN A 92 1.27 3.49 -12.72
N LEU A 93 1.22 3.50 -11.41
CA LEU A 93 1.72 2.39 -10.60
C LEU A 93 0.74 1.21 -10.66
N GLN A 94 1.27 0.00 -10.67
CA GLN A 94 0.46 -1.19 -10.46
C GLN A 94 -0.17 -1.10 -9.07
N SER A 95 -1.49 -1.13 -9.01
CA SER A 95 -2.18 -0.92 -7.74
C SER A 95 -3.53 -1.61 -7.71
N VAL A 96 -4.03 -1.80 -6.50
CA VAL A 96 -5.39 -2.31 -6.30
C VAL A 96 -6.40 -1.19 -6.51
N MET A 97 -6.09 0.02 -6.02
CA MET A 97 -6.97 1.18 -6.11
C MET A 97 -6.18 2.38 -6.60
N LYS A 98 -6.78 3.14 -7.52
CA LYS A 98 -6.26 4.43 -7.94
C LYS A 98 -7.15 5.51 -7.34
N VAL A 99 -6.55 6.42 -6.58
CA VAL A 99 -7.25 7.40 -5.79
C VAL A 99 -6.70 8.78 -6.12
N THR A 100 -7.59 9.76 -6.16
CA THR A 100 -7.20 11.14 -6.46
C THR A 100 -6.15 11.63 -5.46
N PRO A 101 -5.04 12.22 -5.94
CA PRO A 101 -4.06 12.83 -5.04
C PRO A 101 -4.73 13.86 -4.11
N GLY A 102 -4.28 13.90 -2.87
CA GLY A 102 -4.88 14.76 -1.86
C GLY A 102 -5.98 14.10 -1.03
N THR A 103 -6.40 12.91 -1.39
CA THR A 103 -7.33 12.13 -0.57
C THR A 103 -6.64 11.68 0.71
N LEU A 104 -7.30 11.87 1.85
CA LEU A 104 -6.84 11.30 3.11
C LEU A 104 -7.23 9.84 3.16
N VAL A 105 -6.24 8.96 3.22
CA VAL A 105 -6.46 7.52 3.26
C VAL A 105 -6.10 7.01 4.64
N LEU A 106 -7.04 6.32 5.27
CA LEU A 106 -6.85 5.70 6.57
C LEU A 106 -6.76 4.20 6.41
N MET A 107 -5.73 3.62 7.00
CA MET A 107 -5.55 2.17 7.05
C MET A 107 -6.59 1.53 7.99
N PRO A 108 -6.83 0.22 7.92
CA PRO A 108 -7.86 -0.43 8.73
C PRO A 108 -7.69 -0.24 10.24
N TRP A 109 -6.45 -0.06 10.68
CA TRP A 109 -6.17 0.15 12.11
C TRP A 109 -6.25 1.62 12.54
N GLN A 110 -6.55 2.54 11.63
CA GLN A 110 -6.67 3.96 11.92
C GLN A 110 -8.12 4.35 12.01
N ASP A 111 -8.45 5.14 13.01
CA ASP A 111 -9.81 5.59 13.26
C ASP A 111 -9.99 7.00 12.67
N ALA A 112 -11.01 7.18 11.84
CA ALA A 112 -11.31 8.49 11.26
C ALA A 112 -11.59 9.53 12.34
N THR A 113 -12.27 9.18 13.43
CA THR A 113 -12.55 10.08 14.53
C THR A 113 -11.27 10.51 15.23
N ALA A 114 -10.39 9.56 15.50
CA ALA A 114 -9.09 9.85 16.12
C ALA A 114 -8.20 10.67 15.18
N ALA A 115 -8.24 10.38 13.89
CA ALA A 115 -7.48 11.13 12.89
C ALA A 115 -7.95 12.59 12.82
N CYS A 116 -9.26 12.83 12.93
CA CYS A 116 -9.81 14.18 12.93
C CYS A 116 -9.50 14.93 14.23
N ALA A 117 -9.43 14.22 15.35
CA ALA A 117 -9.13 14.81 16.65
C ALA A 117 -7.64 15.18 16.80
N ARG A 118 -6.78 14.61 16.00
CA ARG A 118 -5.34 14.86 16.03
C ARG A 118 -4.91 15.56 14.76
N PRO A 119 -4.75 16.90 14.78
CA PRO A 119 -4.47 17.66 13.56
C PRO A 119 -3.22 17.20 12.84
N PHE A 120 -2.23 16.70 13.55
CA PHE A 120 -1.10 16.15 12.87
C PHE A 120 -1.10 14.64 13.01
N VAL A 121 -1.70 14.05 12.08
CA VAL A 121 -1.53 12.63 11.87
C VAL A 121 -0.25 12.44 11.06
N ALA A 122 0.74 13.19 11.45
CA ALA A 122 2.01 13.25 10.75
C ALA A 122 2.67 11.89 10.66
N GLY A 123 2.43 11.04 11.64
CA GLY A 123 2.91 9.68 11.59
C GLY A 123 2.36 8.86 10.44
N PHE A 124 1.29 9.32 9.81
CA PHE A 124 0.69 8.62 8.68
C PHE A 124 1.26 9.12 7.35
N ASP A 125 1.90 10.26 7.36
CA ASP A 125 2.45 10.86 6.16
C ASP A 125 3.87 10.38 5.89
N ASP A 126 4.41 9.68 6.79
CA ASP A 126 5.79 9.19 6.68
C ASP A 126 5.88 7.89 5.88
#